data_887f03303071db132f5d29d42d892848
#
_entry.id   887f03303071db132f5d29d42d892848
#
_cell.length_a   1.000
_cell.length_b   1.000
_cell.length_c   1.000
_cell.angle_alpha   90.00
_cell.angle_beta   90.00
_cell.angle_gamma   90.00
#
_symmetry.space_group_name_H-M   'P 1'
#
loop_
_entity.id
_entity.type
_entity.pdbx_description
1 polymer ?
#
loop_
_entity_poly.entity_id
_entity_poly.type
_entity_poly.pdbx_seq_one_letter_code
_entity_poly.pdbx_strand_id
1 'polypeptide(L)'
;MLQLVASREEECEVHRQWWAQRRVDGVVLVDPARNDPRWPLMAEIKMPCTVVGAMSDTPLPGVHIDDAAAAGNVVTHLINQGHRRIAHIGGDPTLEHSMVRRRAFAQEAERLGAVVIEAAATDYSEQSGLRETNALLKTEDRPTAIVYDNEVLTLGGLAAVAEHRLQVPTDISVVSFEDSPACRVMSPGITALRRDPSVLGRDAITMLMGILGGDDVEDVTEQPPELIVRGSTGQAQ
;
A
#
# COMPACT_ATOMS: atom_id res chain seq x y z
N MET A 1 -3.15 1.42 25.40
CA MET A 1 -1.77 0.97 25.71
C MET A 1 -1.07 0.74 24.39
N LEU A 2 0.17 1.18 24.22
CA LEU A 2 0.98 0.92 23.01
C LEU A 2 2.08 -0.08 23.38
N GLN A 3 2.26 -1.09 22.55
CA GLN A 3 3.37 -2.03 22.65
C GLN A 3 4.04 -2.15 21.29
N LEU A 4 5.36 -1.97 21.25
CA LEU A 4 6.17 -2.16 20.06
C LEU A 4 6.73 -3.58 20.08
N VAL A 5 6.70 -4.22 18.92
CA VAL A 5 7.20 -5.58 18.69
C VAL A 5 8.12 -5.58 17.47
N ALA A 6 9.08 -6.51 17.45
CA ALA A 6 10.04 -6.59 16.38
C ALA A 6 9.62 -7.58 15.26
N SER A 7 8.64 -8.44 15.54
CA SER A 7 8.18 -9.44 14.58
C SER A 7 6.72 -9.81 14.79
N ARG A 8 6.13 -10.51 13.81
CA ARG A 8 4.77 -11.05 13.90
C ARG A 8 4.64 -12.16 14.96
N GLU A 9 5.71 -12.89 15.20
CA GLU A 9 5.76 -13.90 16.25
C GLU A 9 5.66 -13.26 17.65
N GLU A 10 6.37 -12.16 17.86
CA GLU A 10 6.23 -11.37 19.09
C GLU A 10 4.82 -10.75 19.21
N GLU A 11 4.23 -10.27 18.11
CA GLU A 11 2.86 -9.78 18.07
C GLU A 11 1.89 -10.88 18.50
N CYS A 12 2.05 -12.09 18.00
CA CYS A 12 1.26 -13.26 18.39
C CYS A 12 1.37 -13.54 19.90
N GLU A 13 2.56 -13.46 20.47
CA GLU A 13 2.76 -13.67 21.90
C GLU A 13 2.09 -12.57 22.74
N VAL A 14 2.14 -11.32 22.29
CA VAL A 14 1.43 -10.20 22.91
C VAL A 14 -0.08 -10.44 22.89
N HIS A 15 -0.64 -10.91 21.78
CA HIS A 15 -2.06 -11.22 21.69
C HIS A 15 -2.45 -12.34 22.67
N ARG A 16 -1.66 -13.42 22.79
CA ARG A 16 -1.88 -14.49 23.80
C ARG A 16 -1.93 -13.92 25.21
N GLN A 17 -0.96 -13.06 25.55
CA GLN A 17 -0.87 -12.46 26.89
C GLN A 17 -2.06 -11.55 27.18
N TRP A 18 -2.42 -10.68 26.25
CA TRP A 18 -3.54 -9.75 26.42
C TRP A 18 -4.87 -10.50 26.59
N TRP A 19 -5.08 -11.54 25.81
CA TRP A 19 -6.28 -12.37 25.89
C TRP A 19 -6.33 -13.15 27.22
N ALA A 20 -5.25 -13.81 27.59
CA ALA A 20 -5.16 -14.56 28.84
C ALA A 20 -5.38 -13.68 30.08
N GLN A 21 -4.92 -12.43 30.03
CA GLN A 21 -5.05 -11.43 31.08
C GLN A 21 -6.35 -10.62 31.02
N ARG A 22 -7.22 -10.90 30.05
CA ARG A 22 -8.47 -10.17 29.81
C ARG A 22 -8.26 -8.66 29.68
N ARG A 23 -7.21 -8.25 28.97
CA ARG A 23 -6.86 -6.83 28.74
C ARG A 23 -7.60 -6.22 27.57
N VAL A 24 -8.08 -7.06 26.68
CA VAL A 24 -8.84 -6.70 25.49
C VAL A 24 -9.99 -7.67 25.29
N ASP A 25 -11.08 -7.22 24.69
CA ASP A 25 -12.24 -8.02 24.34
C ASP A 25 -12.13 -8.56 22.89
N GLY A 26 -11.31 -7.92 22.06
CA GLY A 26 -11.02 -8.29 20.68
C GLY A 26 -9.96 -7.40 20.09
N VAL A 27 -9.56 -7.65 18.85
CA VAL A 27 -8.50 -6.91 18.13
C VAL A 27 -8.88 -6.60 16.71
N VAL A 28 -8.34 -5.51 16.17
CA VAL A 28 -8.32 -5.21 14.73
C VAL A 28 -6.90 -5.48 14.25
N LEU A 29 -6.76 -6.42 13.33
CA LEU A 29 -5.50 -6.79 12.70
C LEU A 29 -5.33 -5.97 11.42
N VAL A 30 -4.14 -5.43 11.20
CA VAL A 30 -3.82 -4.65 10.00
C VAL A 30 -2.68 -5.30 9.24
N ASP A 31 -2.51 -4.90 7.97
CA ASP A 31 -1.43 -5.36 7.10
C ASP A 31 -1.29 -6.89 7.07
N PRO A 32 -2.31 -7.62 6.61
CA PRO A 32 -2.26 -9.06 6.50
C PRO A 32 -1.11 -9.51 5.61
N ALA A 33 -0.45 -10.60 6.01
CA ALA A 33 0.61 -11.23 5.24
C ALA A 33 0.14 -12.58 4.68
N ARG A 34 0.83 -13.02 3.64
CA ARG A 34 0.66 -14.38 3.14
C ARG A 34 1.11 -15.39 4.19
N ASN A 35 0.25 -16.36 4.52
CA ASN A 35 0.49 -17.33 5.60
C ASN A 35 0.69 -16.64 6.97
N ASP A 36 -0.12 -15.67 7.27
CA ASP A 36 -0.03 -14.86 8.48
C ASP A 36 -0.20 -15.72 9.74
N PRO A 37 0.78 -15.76 10.66
CA PRO A 37 0.73 -16.59 11.87
C PRO A 37 -0.36 -16.15 12.85
N ARG A 38 -0.92 -14.95 12.68
CA ARG A 38 -2.02 -14.46 13.52
C ARG A 38 -3.33 -15.24 13.26
N TRP A 39 -3.57 -15.76 12.03
CA TRP A 39 -4.80 -16.49 11.71
C TRP A 39 -5.00 -17.75 12.56
N PRO A 40 -4.07 -18.72 12.56
CA PRO A 40 -4.21 -19.90 13.41
C PRO A 40 -4.25 -19.54 14.89
N LEU A 41 -3.55 -18.49 15.32
CA LEU A 41 -3.58 -18.03 16.69
C LEU A 41 -4.99 -17.56 17.10
N MET A 42 -5.63 -16.66 16.31
CA MET A 42 -6.97 -16.15 16.63
C MET A 42 -7.98 -17.28 16.75
N ALA A 43 -7.90 -18.28 15.84
CA ALA A 43 -8.73 -19.46 15.90
C ALA A 43 -8.46 -20.32 17.15
N GLU A 44 -7.20 -20.53 17.51
CA GLU A 44 -6.78 -21.32 18.68
C GLU A 44 -7.30 -20.73 19.99
N ILE A 45 -7.03 -19.42 20.19
CA ILE A 45 -7.42 -18.76 21.45
C ILE A 45 -8.85 -18.22 21.44
N LYS A 46 -9.56 -18.34 20.33
CA LYS A 46 -10.93 -17.85 20.11
C LYS A 46 -11.08 -16.34 20.47
N MET A 47 -10.10 -15.55 20.09
CA MET A 47 -10.16 -14.10 20.31
C MET A 47 -10.95 -13.44 19.17
N PRO A 48 -12.01 -12.68 19.48
CA PRO A 48 -12.74 -11.91 18.50
C PRO A 48 -11.80 -10.96 17.76
N CYS A 49 -11.88 -10.97 16.43
CA CYS A 49 -11.01 -10.12 15.62
C CYS A 49 -11.63 -9.79 14.26
N THR A 50 -11.18 -8.66 13.70
CA THR A 50 -11.42 -8.24 12.33
C THR A 50 -10.09 -7.91 11.67
N VAL A 51 -10.06 -7.92 10.33
CA VAL A 51 -8.85 -7.63 9.56
C VAL A 51 -9.09 -6.44 8.64
N VAL A 52 -8.11 -5.57 8.50
CA VAL A 52 -8.12 -4.45 7.53
C VAL A 52 -6.99 -4.63 6.52
N GLY A 53 -7.32 -4.58 5.23
CA GLY A 53 -6.35 -4.64 4.14
C GLY A 53 -6.84 -5.43 2.94
N ALA A 54 -5.96 -5.62 1.95
CA ALA A 54 -6.21 -6.50 0.82
C ALA A 54 -6.18 -7.96 1.30
N MET A 55 -7.19 -8.74 0.92
CA MET A 55 -7.35 -10.10 1.44
C MET A 55 -7.87 -11.02 0.34
N SER A 56 -7.13 -12.08 0.06
CA SER A 56 -7.55 -13.09 -0.91
C SER A 56 -8.15 -14.32 -0.25
N ASP A 57 -7.63 -14.76 0.89
CA ASP A 57 -7.97 -16.07 1.48
C ASP A 57 -7.97 -16.07 3.02
N THR A 58 -8.33 -14.95 3.69
CA THR A 58 -8.41 -15.00 5.15
C THR A 58 -9.71 -15.64 5.62
N PRO A 59 -9.65 -16.49 6.65
CA PRO A 59 -10.84 -17.04 7.27
C PRO A 59 -11.51 -16.11 8.28
N LEU A 60 -11.01 -14.88 8.42
CA LEU A 60 -11.47 -13.90 9.40
C LEU A 60 -12.27 -12.78 8.71
N PRO A 61 -13.33 -12.27 9.34
CA PRO A 61 -14.09 -11.14 8.81
C PRO A 61 -13.21 -9.91 8.63
N GLY A 62 -13.41 -9.19 7.54
CA GLY A 62 -12.52 -8.09 7.21
C GLY A 62 -13.14 -6.94 6.43
N VAL A 63 -12.43 -5.80 6.51
CA VAL A 63 -12.65 -4.64 5.67
C VAL A 63 -11.59 -4.64 4.57
N HIS A 64 -12.03 -4.85 3.35
CA HIS A 64 -11.18 -4.98 2.17
C HIS A 64 -10.96 -3.64 1.49
N ILE A 65 -9.78 -3.47 0.91
CA ILE A 65 -9.42 -2.33 0.07
C ILE A 65 -9.15 -2.84 -1.34
N ASP A 66 -9.79 -2.27 -2.35
CA ASP A 66 -9.54 -2.66 -3.74
C ASP A 66 -8.26 -1.99 -4.28
N ASP A 67 -7.12 -2.44 -3.78
CA ASP A 67 -5.79 -2.00 -4.23
C ASP A 67 -5.53 -2.40 -5.70
N ALA A 68 -6.18 -3.43 -6.20
CA ALA A 68 -6.03 -3.85 -7.61
C ALA A 68 -6.66 -2.82 -8.56
N ALA A 69 -7.89 -2.40 -8.29
CA ALA A 69 -8.54 -1.34 -9.07
C ALA A 69 -7.78 -0.01 -8.94
N ALA A 70 -7.28 0.32 -7.74
CA ALA A 70 -6.46 1.52 -7.53
C ALA A 70 -5.18 1.51 -8.38
N ALA A 71 -4.45 0.40 -8.40
CA ALA A 71 -3.26 0.22 -9.23
C ALA A 71 -3.59 0.33 -10.73
N GLY A 72 -4.69 -0.30 -11.17
CA GLY A 72 -5.19 -0.18 -12.54
C GLY A 72 -5.48 1.25 -12.96
N ASN A 73 -6.09 2.05 -12.07
CA ASN A 73 -6.38 3.45 -12.32
C ASN A 73 -5.09 4.28 -12.49
N VAL A 74 -4.07 4.03 -11.69
CA VAL A 74 -2.76 4.70 -11.81
C VAL A 74 -2.10 4.36 -13.13
N VAL A 75 -2.04 3.07 -13.50
CA VAL A 75 -1.45 2.64 -14.80
C VAL A 75 -2.18 3.27 -15.97
N THR A 76 -3.52 3.20 -15.97
CA THR A 76 -4.37 3.79 -17.02
C THR A 76 -4.11 5.29 -17.16
N HIS A 77 -4.01 6.03 -16.02
CA HIS A 77 -3.68 7.46 -16.02
C HIS A 77 -2.33 7.74 -16.70
N LEU A 78 -1.29 7.02 -16.32
CA LEU A 78 0.06 7.20 -16.86
C LEU A 78 0.14 6.83 -18.35
N ILE A 79 -0.52 5.74 -18.77
CA ILE A 79 -0.56 5.33 -20.18
C ILE A 79 -1.32 6.34 -21.05
N ASN A 80 -2.39 6.93 -20.54
CA ASN A 80 -3.11 8.00 -21.23
C ASN A 80 -2.28 9.26 -21.42
N GLN A 81 -1.25 9.46 -20.60
CA GLN A 81 -0.23 10.50 -20.76
C GLN A 81 0.97 10.07 -21.62
N GLY A 82 0.91 8.91 -22.27
CA GLY A 82 1.94 8.43 -23.19
C GLY A 82 3.04 7.59 -22.56
N HIS A 83 3.06 7.38 -21.25
CA HIS A 83 4.05 6.53 -20.61
C HIS A 83 3.90 5.08 -21.04
N ARG A 84 5.01 4.43 -21.36
CA ARG A 84 5.08 3.01 -21.76
C ARG A 84 6.06 2.21 -20.92
N ARG A 85 6.92 2.89 -20.18
CA ARG A 85 7.88 2.32 -19.25
C ARG A 85 7.66 2.97 -17.88
N ILE A 86 7.01 2.25 -17.00
CA ILE A 86 6.61 2.70 -15.68
C ILE A 86 7.40 1.87 -14.67
N ALA A 87 8.01 2.49 -13.67
CA ALA A 87 8.60 1.75 -12.56
C ALA A 87 7.62 1.73 -11.38
N HIS A 88 7.65 0.61 -10.64
CA HIS A 88 6.96 0.49 -9.36
C HIS A 88 7.99 0.20 -8.26
N ILE A 89 8.00 1.04 -7.23
CA ILE A 89 8.82 0.89 -6.02
C ILE A 89 7.88 0.56 -4.88
N GLY A 90 7.72 -0.75 -4.65
CA GLY A 90 6.84 -1.31 -3.64
C GLY A 90 7.57 -1.67 -2.35
N GLY A 91 6.80 -2.05 -1.34
CA GLY A 91 7.29 -2.44 -0.02
C GLY A 91 7.59 -3.94 0.12
N ASP A 92 7.35 -4.45 1.32
CA ASP A 92 7.58 -5.85 1.69
C ASP A 92 6.68 -6.80 0.87
N PRO A 93 7.27 -7.70 0.07
CA PRO A 93 6.51 -8.63 -0.77
C PRO A 93 5.78 -9.73 0.02
N THR A 94 5.98 -9.84 1.32
CA THR A 94 5.24 -10.77 2.18
C THR A 94 3.85 -10.22 2.55
N LEU A 95 3.66 -8.90 2.43
CA LEU A 95 2.38 -8.24 2.71
C LEU A 95 1.40 -8.44 1.55
N GLU A 96 0.16 -8.73 1.89
CA GLU A 96 -0.90 -9.03 0.92
C GLU A 96 -1.12 -7.85 -0.06
N HIS A 97 -1.23 -6.63 0.46
CA HIS A 97 -1.43 -5.44 -0.36
C HIS A 97 -0.28 -5.19 -1.35
N SER A 98 0.98 -5.44 -0.94
CA SER A 98 2.15 -5.31 -1.82
C SER A 98 2.09 -6.29 -2.99
N MET A 99 1.69 -7.54 -2.72
CA MET A 99 1.52 -8.55 -3.77
C MET A 99 0.37 -8.22 -4.73
N VAL A 100 -0.76 -7.75 -4.19
CA VAL A 100 -1.93 -7.36 -4.99
C VAL A 100 -1.58 -6.21 -5.92
N ARG A 101 -0.97 -5.14 -5.39
CA ARG A 101 -0.54 -3.98 -6.19
C ARG A 101 0.42 -4.38 -7.29
N ARG A 102 1.49 -5.09 -6.94
CA ARG A 102 2.50 -5.55 -7.89
C ARG A 102 1.89 -6.35 -9.06
N ARG A 103 0.99 -7.29 -8.74
CA ARG A 103 0.29 -8.09 -9.75
C ARG A 103 -0.61 -7.20 -10.62
N ALA A 104 -1.38 -6.31 -10.03
CA ALA A 104 -2.29 -5.44 -10.74
C ALA A 104 -1.56 -4.45 -11.65
N PHE A 105 -0.45 -3.85 -11.20
CA PHE A 105 0.41 -3.01 -12.04
C PHE A 105 0.89 -3.76 -13.28
N ALA A 106 1.43 -4.97 -13.11
CA ALA A 106 1.94 -5.76 -14.23
C ALA A 106 0.82 -6.16 -15.21
N GLN A 107 -0.31 -6.65 -14.71
CA GLN A 107 -1.44 -7.10 -15.53
C GLN A 107 -2.05 -5.95 -16.33
N GLU A 108 -2.28 -4.81 -15.69
CA GLU A 108 -2.89 -3.67 -16.37
C GLU A 108 -1.95 -3.03 -17.40
N ALA A 109 -0.65 -2.94 -17.11
CA ALA A 109 0.33 -2.46 -18.06
C ALA A 109 0.42 -3.38 -19.29
N GLU A 110 0.48 -4.70 -19.10
CA GLU A 110 0.48 -5.68 -20.19
C GLU A 110 -0.78 -5.53 -21.05
N ARG A 111 -1.94 -5.43 -20.43
CA ARG A 111 -3.23 -5.24 -21.13
C ARG A 111 -3.25 -3.98 -21.99
N LEU A 112 -2.57 -2.91 -21.58
CA LEU A 112 -2.52 -1.61 -22.27
C LEU A 112 -1.25 -1.40 -23.11
N GLY A 113 -0.42 -2.44 -23.29
CA GLY A 113 0.78 -2.38 -24.13
C GLY A 113 1.92 -1.56 -23.54
N ALA A 114 2.07 -1.57 -22.23
CA ALA A 114 3.17 -0.95 -21.49
C ALA A 114 3.92 -1.99 -20.65
N VAL A 115 5.06 -1.58 -20.09
CA VAL A 115 5.91 -2.41 -19.24
C VAL A 115 6.02 -1.77 -17.86
N VAL A 116 5.81 -2.56 -16.82
CA VAL A 116 6.15 -2.17 -15.44
C VAL A 116 7.50 -2.79 -15.07
N ILE A 117 8.40 -1.95 -14.59
CA ILE A 117 9.71 -2.33 -14.05
C ILE A 117 9.56 -2.36 -12.55
N GLU A 118 9.60 -3.56 -11.97
CA GLU A 118 9.58 -3.73 -10.52
C GLU A 118 10.97 -3.48 -9.94
N ALA A 119 11.06 -2.56 -8.98
CA ALA A 119 12.27 -2.39 -8.18
C ALA A 119 12.44 -3.53 -7.17
N ALA A 120 13.61 -3.59 -6.51
CA ALA A 120 13.79 -4.47 -5.38
C ALA A 120 12.82 -4.12 -4.24
N ALA A 121 12.44 -5.13 -3.44
CA ALA A 121 11.59 -4.94 -2.29
C ALA A 121 12.23 -3.95 -1.28
N THR A 122 11.39 -3.10 -0.69
CA THR A 122 11.83 -2.07 0.25
C THR A 122 11.30 -2.32 1.66
N ASP A 123 11.88 -1.62 2.62
CA ASP A 123 11.41 -1.54 4.00
C ASP A 123 10.53 -0.30 4.24
N TYR A 124 9.99 0.30 3.17
CA TYR A 124 9.22 1.54 3.19
C TYR A 124 9.98 2.79 3.67
N SER A 125 11.30 2.71 3.87
CA SER A 125 12.10 3.86 4.29
C SER A 125 12.40 4.82 3.16
N GLU A 126 12.65 6.09 3.51
CA GLU A 126 13.13 7.13 2.60
C GLU A 126 14.43 6.69 1.91
N GLN A 127 15.35 6.07 2.66
CA GLN A 127 16.62 5.60 2.12
C GLN A 127 16.44 4.51 1.06
N SER A 128 15.46 3.62 1.22
CA SER A 128 15.11 2.64 0.20
C SER A 128 14.53 3.30 -1.04
N GLY A 129 13.64 4.28 -0.88
CA GLY A 129 13.12 5.09 -1.99
C GLY A 129 14.22 5.76 -2.80
N LEU A 130 15.17 6.40 -2.10
CA LEU A 130 16.35 7.02 -2.71
C LEU A 130 17.21 5.99 -3.47
N ARG A 131 17.54 4.88 -2.85
CA ARG A 131 18.40 3.83 -3.41
C ARG A 131 17.80 3.22 -4.67
N GLU A 132 16.55 2.77 -4.60
CA GLU A 132 15.88 2.09 -5.71
C GLU A 132 15.64 3.05 -6.89
N THR A 133 15.28 4.30 -6.62
CA THR A 133 15.15 5.32 -7.67
C THR A 133 16.49 5.58 -8.35
N ASN A 134 17.58 5.73 -7.59
CA ASN A 134 18.92 5.89 -8.14
C ASN A 134 19.34 4.71 -9.02
N ALA A 135 18.96 3.48 -8.67
CA ALA A 135 19.23 2.29 -9.47
C ALA A 135 18.46 2.35 -10.81
N LEU A 136 17.18 2.68 -10.78
CA LEU A 136 16.32 2.78 -11.97
C LEU A 136 16.77 3.89 -12.93
N LEU A 137 17.17 5.05 -12.40
CA LEU A 137 17.58 6.20 -13.21
C LEU A 137 18.95 6.00 -13.93
N LYS A 138 19.76 5.03 -13.48
CA LYS A 138 21.03 4.66 -14.10
C LYS A 138 20.89 3.64 -15.23
N THR A 139 19.73 3.06 -15.43
CA THR A 139 19.51 2.08 -16.51
C THR A 139 19.45 2.79 -17.86
N GLU A 140 19.91 2.11 -18.90
CA GLU A 140 19.90 2.62 -20.29
C GLU A 140 18.46 2.93 -20.74
N ASP A 141 17.54 2.05 -20.38
CA ASP A 141 16.10 2.13 -20.65
C ASP A 141 15.33 2.62 -19.40
N ARG A 142 15.68 3.79 -18.89
CA ARG A 142 15.06 4.32 -17.67
C ARG A 142 13.54 4.48 -17.80
N PRO A 143 12.78 4.34 -16.70
CA PRO A 143 11.36 4.61 -16.71
C PRO A 143 11.08 6.11 -16.96
N THR A 144 9.94 6.42 -17.55
CA THR A 144 9.44 7.80 -17.69
C THR A 144 8.46 8.18 -16.61
N ALA A 145 7.99 7.22 -15.82
CA ALA A 145 7.16 7.43 -14.62
C ALA A 145 7.55 6.45 -13.53
N ILE A 146 7.45 6.89 -12.28
CA ILE A 146 7.67 6.04 -11.10
C ILE A 146 6.47 6.16 -10.16
N VAL A 147 5.98 5.00 -9.72
CA VAL A 147 4.93 4.87 -8.70
C VAL A 147 5.55 4.32 -7.43
N TYR A 148 5.30 4.96 -6.31
CA TYR A 148 5.79 4.58 -4.99
C TYR A 148 4.63 4.12 -4.11
N ASP A 149 4.82 3.06 -3.33
CA ASP A 149 3.77 2.49 -2.48
C ASP A 149 3.32 3.39 -1.34
N ASN A 150 4.17 4.34 -0.91
CA ASN A 150 3.82 5.30 0.12
C ASN A 150 4.53 6.66 -0.05
N GLU A 151 4.17 7.61 0.80
CA GLU A 151 4.77 8.94 0.86
C GLU A 151 6.27 8.92 1.16
N VAL A 152 6.71 8.09 2.11
CA VAL A 152 8.11 8.09 2.58
C VAL A 152 9.04 7.63 1.46
N LEU A 153 8.67 6.56 0.73
CA LEU A 153 9.38 6.13 -0.47
C LEU A 153 9.38 7.23 -1.54
N THR A 154 8.26 7.95 -1.71
CA THR A 154 8.13 9.04 -2.68
C THR A 154 9.11 10.17 -2.36
N LEU A 155 9.26 10.56 -1.10
CA LEU A 155 10.20 11.60 -0.67
C LEU A 155 11.66 11.20 -0.98
N GLY A 156 12.04 9.98 -0.65
CA GLY A 156 13.36 9.43 -1.01
C GLY A 156 13.58 9.39 -2.53
N GLY A 157 12.56 9.00 -3.28
CA GLY A 157 12.61 8.99 -4.74
C GLY A 157 12.78 10.38 -5.34
N LEU A 158 12.08 11.38 -4.82
CA LEU A 158 12.23 12.77 -5.27
C LEU A 158 13.63 13.33 -4.96
N ALA A 159 14.24 12.93 -3.84
CA ALA A 159 15.62 13.28 -3.56
C ALA A 159 16.57 12.70 -4.62
N ALA A 160 16.40 11.43 -5.02
CA ALA A 160 17.17 10.82 -6.11
C ALA A 160 16.96 11.55 -7.46
N VAL A 161 15.72 11.88 -7.80
CA VAL A 161 15.39 12.63 -9.02
C VAL A 161 16.13 13.97 -9.05
N ALA A 162 16.15 14.67 -7.91
CA ALA A 162 16.89 15.94 -7.77
C ALA A 162 18.42 15.77 -7.88
N GLU A 163 19.01 14.71 -7.30
CA GLU A 163 20.43 14.36 -7.46
C GLU A 163 20.82 14.17 -8.93
N HIS A 164 19.94 13.55 -9.72
CA HIS A 164 20.11 13.38 -11.17
C HIS A 164 19.76 14.63 -11.99
N ARG A 165 19.36 15.75 -11.33
CA ARG A 165 18.95 17.01 -11.97
C ARG A 165 17.78 16.85 -12.94
N LEU A 166 16.92 15.88 -12.70
CA LEU A 166 15.70 15.67 -13.47
C LEU A 166 14.56 16.50 -12.89
N GLN A 167 13.67 16.94 -13.76
CA GLN A 167 12.51 17.75 -13.39
C GLN A 167 11.23 16.92 -13.40
N VAL A 168 10.43 17.08 -12.36
CA VAL A 168 9.08 16.51 -12.26
C VAL A 168 8.08 17.58 -12.69
N PRO A 169 7.16 17.32 -13.63
CA PRO A 169 6.95 16.05 -14.36
C PRO A 169 7.71 15.95 -15.70
N THR A 170 8.47 16.97 -16.10
CA THR A 170 8.99 17.12 -17.47
C THR A 170 9.87 15.96 -17.89
N ASP A 171 10.81 15.53 -17.04
CA ASP A 171 11.74 14.45 -17.34
C ASP A 171 11.26 13.10 -16.79
N ILE A 172 10.45 13.14 -15.74
CA ILE A 172 9.91 11.96 -15.07
C ILE A 172 8.64 12.28 -14.31
N SER A 173 7.59 11.50 -14.51
CA SER A 173 6.36 11.58 -13.73
C SER A 173 6.47 10.79 -12.43
N VAL A 174 5.84 11.30 -11.36
CA VAL A 174 5.87 10.69 -10.03
C VAL A 174 4.45 10.54 -9.49
N VAL A 175 4.14 9.35 -8.96
CA VAL A 175 2.87 9.04 -8.30
C VAL A 175 3.14 8.41 -6.94
N SER A 176 2.39 8.82 -5.91
CA SER A 176 2.37 8.17 -4.60
C SER A 176 1.09 7.33 -4.44
N PHE A 177 1.21 6.13 -3.91
CA PHE A 177 0.05 5.29 -3.59
C PHE A 177 -0.66 5.75 -2.30
N GLU A 178 -0.18 6.82 -1.67
CA GLU A 178 -0.74 7.42 -0.47
C GLU A 178 -0.75 8.95 -0.56
N ASP A 179 -1.93 9.59 -0.35
CA ASP A 179 -2.08 11.04 -0.33
C ASP A 179 -1.89 11.60 1.08
N SER A 180 -0.75 12.21 1.32
CA SER A 180 -0.39 12.82 2.59
C SER A 180 -0.38 14.35 2.53
N PRO A 181 -0.25 15.03 3.68
CA PRO A 181 0.03 16.46 3.71
C PRO A 181 1.28 16.85 2.90
N ALA A 182 2.33 16.03 2.91
CA ALA A 182 3.54 16.30 2.15
C ALA A 182 3.26 16.30 0.64
N CYS A 183 2.51 15.31 0.13
CA CYS A 183 2.12 15.26 -1.27
C CYS A 183 1.40 16.53 -1.75
N ARG A 184 0.64 17.17 -0.87
CA ARG A 184 -0.13 18.38 -1.19
C ARG A 184 0.68 19.67 -1.18
N VAL A 185 1.68 19.76 -0.31
CA VAL A 185 2.48 21.01 -0.14
C VAL A 185 3.73 21.08 -1.01
N MET A 186 4.10 19.97 -1.62
CA MET A 186 5.25 19.95 -2.54
C MET A 186 4.97 20.76 -3.81
N SER A 187 6.04 21.18 -4.49
CA SER A 187 5.96 21.90 -5.76
C SER A 187 6.88 21.22 -6.80
N PRO A 188 6.29 20.56 -7.81
CA PRO A 188 4.84 20.37 -8.04
C PRO A 188 4.19 19.49 -6.96
N GLY A 189 2.88 19.70 -6.71
CA GLY A 189 2.09 18.80 -5.86
C GLY A 189 2.07 17.39 -6.44
N ILE A 190 2.15 16.37 -5.57
CA ILE A 190 2.27 14.97 -6.00
C ILE A 190 0.90 14.37 -6.31
N THR A 191 0.75 13.80 -7.50
CA THR A 191 -0.37 12.94 -7.89
C THR A 191 -0.39 11.73 -6.98
N ALA A 192 -1.50 11.45 -6.31
CA ALA A 192 -1.55 10.45 -5.27
C ALA A 192 -2.92 9.78 -5.14
N LEU A 193 -2.95 8.57 -4.60
CA LEU A 193 -4.17 7.86 -4.25
C LEU A 193 -4.64 8.29 -2.85
N ARG A 194 -5.88 8.77 -2.78
CA ARG A 194 -6.51 9.20 -1.53
C ARG A 194 -7.49 8.17 -1.03
N ARG A 195 -7.33 7.76 0.20
CA ARG A 195 -8.29 6.97 0.98
C ARG A 195 -8.59 7.70 2.29
N ASP A 196 -9.70 7.37 2.92
CA ASP A 196 -10.04 7.87 4.25
C ASP A 196 -9.83 6.78 5.31
N PRO A 197 -8.73 6.83 6.07
CA PRO A 197 -8.46 5.84 7.12
C PRO A 197 -9.53 5.83 8.22
N SER A 198 -10.28 6.94 8.38
CA SER A 198 -11.35 7.03 9.40
C SER A 198 -12.54 6.15 9.03
N VAL A 199 -12.83 5.98 7.73
CA VAL A 199 -13.87 5.05 7.25
C VAL A 199 -13.44 3.62 7.57
N LEU A 200 -12.24 3.23 7.12
CA LEU A 200 -11.70 1.88 7.38
C LEU A 200 -11.71 1.51 8.86
N GLY A 201 -11.24 2.44 9.72
CA GLY A 201 -11.22 2.22 11.17
C GLY A 201 -12.62 2.10 11.77
N ARG A 202 -13.57 2.91 11.30
CA ARG A 202 -14.97 2.85 11.76
C ARG A 202 -15.60 1.51 11.39
N ASP A 203 -15.44 1.07 10.15
CA ASP A 203 -16.07 -0.15 9.66
C ASP A 203 -15.45 -1.39 10.32
N ALA A 204 -14.13 -1.41 10.52
CA ALA A 204 -13.46 -2.47 11.27
C ALA A 204 -13.94 -2.56 12.73
N ILE A 205 -14.10 -1.42 13.41
CA ILE A 205 -14.61 -1.39 14.79
C ILE A 205 -16.09 -1.76 14.83
N THR A 206 -16.90 -1.30 13.88
CA THR A 206 -18.33 -1.66 13.81
C THR A 206 -18.48 -3.17 13.63
N MET A 207 -17.70 -3.77 12.74
CA MET A 207 -17.66 -5.21 12.52
C MET A 207 -17.23 -5.96 13.79
N LEU A 208 -16.14 -5.51 14.45
CA LEU A 208 -15.67 -6.12 15.70
C LEU A 208 -16.73 -6.04 16.80
N MET A 209 -17.43 -4.93 16.93
CA MET A 209 -18.51 -4.78 17.91
C MET A 209 -19.69 -5.71 17.62
N GLY A 210 -20.04 -5.93 16.35
CA GLY A 210 -21.03 -6.93 15.95
C GLY A 210 -20.62 -8.34 16.39
N ILE A 211 -19.36 -8.74 16.11
CA ILE A 211 -18.80 -10.04 16.53
C ILE A 211 -18.89 -10.20 18.05
N LEU A 212 -18.52 -9.17 18.81
CA LEU A 212 -18.60 -9.18 20.28
C LEU A 212 -20.04 -9.25 20.78
N GLY A 213 -21.00 -8.71 20.01
CA GLY A 213 -22.44 -8.83 20.27
C GLY A 213 -23.03 -10.19 19.92
N GLY A 214 -22.29 -11.03 19.21
CA GLY A 214 -22.76 -12.35 18.74
C GLY A 214 -23.48 -12.30 17.39
N ASP A 215 -23.32 -11.19 16.64
CA ASP A 215 -23.89 -11.04 15.30
C ASP A 215 -23.06 -11.84 14.29
N ASP A 216 -23.74 -12.29 13.23
CA ASP A 216 -23.09 -12.80 12.02
C ASP A 216 -22.72 -11.60 11.15
N VAL A 217 -21.43 -11.42 10.87
CA VAL A 217 -20.92 -10.25 10.15
C VAL A 217 -20.40 -10.68 8.78
N GLU A 218 -20.69 -9.88 7.78
CA GLU A 218 -20.19 -10.04 6.42
C GLU A 218 -18.98 -9.14 6.16
N ASP A 219 -18.11 -9.56 5.22
CA ASP A 219 -17.00 -8.73 4.76
C ASP A 219 -17.51 -7.43 4.13
N VAL A 220 -16.76 -6.35 4.35
CA VAL A 220 -17.00 -5.04 3.74
C VAL A 220 -15.90 -4.76 2.73
N THR A 221 -16.27 -4.41 1.51
CA THR A 221 -15.31 -3.94 0.50
C THR A 221 -15.50 -2.45 0.29
N GLU A 222 -14.46 -1.69 0.62
CA GLU A 222 -14.42 -0.25 0.40
C GLU A 222 -14.26 0.11 -1.07
N GLN A 223 -14.72 1.32 -1.41
CA GLN A 223 -14.47 1.86 -2.74
C GLN A 223 -12.96 1.98 -2.99
N PRO A 224 -12.50 1.75 -4.23
CA PRO A 224 -11.09 1.94 -4.57
C PRO A 224 -10.61 3.34 -4.19
N PRO A 225 -9.36 3.50 -3.70
CA PRO A 225 -8.77 4.80 -3.46
C PRO A 225 -8.86 5.72 -4.68
N GLU A 226 -9.24 6.97 -4.46
CA GLU A 226 -9.40 7.97 -5.52
C GLU A 226 -8.04 8.51 -5.99
N LEU A 227 -7.77 8.50 -7.30
CA LEU A 227 -6.58 9.12 -7.86
C LEU A 227 -6.75 10.65 -7.94
N ILE A 228 -6.00 11.36 -7.11
CA ILE A 228 -5.95 12.83 -7.10
C ILE A 228 -4.80 13.29 -7.99
N VAL A 229 -5.14 13.71 -9.20
CA VAL A 229 -4.14 14.19 -10.17
C VAL A 229 -3.67 15.59 -9.77
N ARG A 230 -2.34 15.77 -9.72
CA ARG A 230 -1.66 17.04 -9.44
C ARG A 230 -0.54 17.28 -10.46
N GLY A 231 0.37 18.19 -10.14
CA GLY A 231 1.43 18.65 -11.06
C GLY A 231 2.60 17.69 -11.25
N SER A 232 2.67 16.55 -10.54
CA SER A 232 3.81 15.63 -10.66
C SER A 232 3.69 14.59 -11.78
N THR A 233 2.59 14.59 -12.53
CA THR A 233 2.40 13.76 -13.72
C THR A 233 2.13 14.62 -14.94
N GLY A 234 2.73 14.27 -16.08
CA GLY A 234 2.63 15.00 -17.34
C GLY A 234 2.78 14.09 -18.56
N GLN A 235 2.79 14.66 -19.75
CA GLN A 235 2.99 13.90 -20.99
C GLN A 235 4.40 13.27 -21.02
N ALA A 236 4.48 12.00 -21.41
CA ALA A 236 5.76 11.33 -21.62
C ALA A 236 6.51 11.97 -22.79
N GLN A 237 7.81 12.19 -22.62
CA GLN A 237 8.70 12.67 -23.66
C GLN A 237 9.53 11.55 -24.29
#